data_d8406592f7cf896e1d97b871a86b2e2f
#
_entry.id   d8406592f7cf896e1d97b871a86b2e2f
#
_cell.length_a   1.000
_cell.length_b   1.000
_cell.length_c   1.000
_cell.angle_alpha   90.00
_cell.angle_beta   90.00
_cell.angle_gamma   90.00
#
_symmetry.space_group_name_H-M   'P 1'
#
loop_
_entity.id
_entity.type
_entity.pdbx_description
1 polymer ?
#
loop_
_entity_poly.entity_id
_entity_poly.type
_entity_poly.pdbx_seq_one_letter_code
_entity_poly.pdbx_strand_id
1 'polypeptide(L)'
;MKYAILSMDIENWYHLDYFKGKECNQNYSMLDGLDSYLDIIDSHKIPSSFFVLGELALSLKSRLREIDAHKHDLGSHGWAHKRPLNIDVNSFNQEVLKCKIELEQMLGKSVTGYRAPCFSLNRERLNILKEVGYKYDSSRIEFGDHPLYGEI
;
A
#
# COMPACT_ATOMS: atom_id res chain seq x y z
N MET A 1 3.41 -27.08 -8.94
CA MET A 1 3.22 -25.88 -9.78
C MET A 1 3.84 -24.72 -9.02
N LYS A 2 4.64 -23.85 -9.67
CA LYS A 2 5.21 -22.66 -9.02
C LYS A 2 4.36 -21.47 -9.42
N TYR A 3 4.00 -20.61 -8.47
CA TYR A 3 3.23 -19.38 -8.69
C TYR A 3 4.11 -18.17 -8.43
N ALA A 4 3.89 -17.09 -9.16
CA ALA A 4 4.41 -15.76 -8.88
C ALA A 4 3.23 -14.80 -8.69
N ILE A 5 3.33 -13.92 -7.71
CA ILE A 5 2.36 -12.86 -7.46
C ILE A 5 3.06 -11.53 -7.76
N LEU A 6 2.47 -10.73 -8.63
CA LEU A 6 2.95 -9.38 -8.89
C LEU A 6 2.20 -8.39 -7.99
N SER A 7 2.95 -7.49 -7.41
CA SER A 7 2.36 -6.39 -6.61
C SER A 7 3.21 -5.13 -6.72
N MET A 8 2.57 -3.97 -6.55
CA MET A 8 3.20 -2.66 -6.56
C MET A 8 2.65 -1.81 -5.43
N ASP A 9 3.51 -1.04 -4.79
CA ASP A 9 3.10 -0.02 -3.84
C ASP A 9 2.90 1.30 -4.61
N ILE A 10 1.72 1.91 -4.44
CA ILE A 10 1.35 3.19 -5.06
C ILE A 10 1.77 4.29 -4.11
N GLU A 11 3.00 4.73 -4.30
CA GLU A 11 3.66 5.77 -3.53
C GLU A 11 4.65 6.53 -4.41
N ASN A 12 5.17 7.65 -3.93
CA ASN A 12 6.24 8.39 -4.59
C ASN A 12 7.56 8.21 -3.84
N TRP A 13 8.66 8.42 -4.54
CA TRP A 13 10.01 8.31 -4.01
C TRP A 13 10.25 9.18 -2.76
N TYR A 14 9.59 10.34 -2.64
CA TYR A 14 9.72 11.23 -1.49
C TYR A 14 8.95 10.75 -0.24
N HIS A 15 8.11 9.72 -0.34
CA HIS A 15 7.50 9.05 0.82
C HIS A 15 8.47 8.10 1.52
N LEU A 16 9.50 7.64 0.81
CA LEU A 16 10.47 6.70 1.35
C LEU A 16 11.24 7.30 2.55
N ASP A 17 11.49 6.50 3.56
CA ASP A 17 12.17 6.93 4.78
C ASP A 17 13.54 7.57 4.54
N TYR A 18 14.23 7.18 3.46
CA TYR A 18 15.52 7.77 3.06
C TYR A 18 15.45 9.26 2.73
N PHE A 19 14.28 9.76 2.37
CA PHE A 19 14.05 11.15 1.94
C PHE A 19 13.29 11.98 2.97
N LYS A 20 12.81 11.38 4.06
CA LYS A 20 12.11 12.11 5.13
C LYS A 20 12.98 13.23 5.70
N GLY A 21 12.40 14.45 5.74
CA GLY A 21 13.08 15.65 6.24
C GLY A 21 14.13 16.26 5.29
N LYS A 22 14.22 15.77 4.06
CA LYS A 22 15.09 16.33 3.01
C LYS A 22 14.26 17.16 2.02
N GLU A 23 14.88 18.18 1.44
CA GLU A 23 14.29 18.85 0.29
C GLU A 23 14.25 17.89 -0.90
N CYS A 24 13.05 17.73 -1.46
CA CYS A 24 12.80 16.80 -2.54
C CYS A 24 12.14 17.51 -3.71
N ASN A 25 12.64 17.31 -4.93
CA ASN A 25 11.98 17.79 -6.14
C ASN A 25 10.75 16.92 -6.45
N GLN A 26 9.56 17.45 -6.19
CA GLN A 26 8.30 16.75 -6.43
C GLN A 26 7.70 16.97 -7.83
N ASN A 27 8.47 17.59 -8.75
CA ASN A 27 8.00 17.88 -10.12
C ASN A 27 7.94 16.63 -11.02
N TYR A 28 8.46 15.51 -10.58
CA TYR A 28 8.31 14.21 -11.23
C TYR A 28 7.97 13.13 -10.21
N SER A 29 7.34 12.08 -10.66
CA SER A 29 6.77 11.02 -9.84
C SER A 29 7.31 9.65 -10.23
N MET A 30 7.47 8.75 -9.27
CA MET A 30 7.67 7.33 -9.56
C MET A 30 6.46 6.73 -10.31
N LEU A 31 5.30 7.37 -10.17
CA LEU A 31 4.05 6.93 -10.80
C LEU A 31 3.94 7.34 -12.28
N ASP A 32 4.91 8.10 -12.81
CA ASP A 32 4.95 8.45 -14.24
C ASP A 32 5.07 7.20 -15.15
N GLY A 33 5.64 6.10 -14.62
CA GLY A 33 5.72 4.81 -15.29
C GLY A 33 4.52 3.86 -15.06
N LEU A 34 3.53 4.28 -14.28
CA LEU A 34 2.40 3.41 -13.90
C LEU A 34 1.60 2.94 -15.11
N ASP A 35 1.38 3.82 -16.09
CA ASP A 35 0.62 3.49 -17.31
C ASP A 35 1.33 2.39 -18.10
N SER A 36 2.64 2.51 -18.30
CA SER A 36 3.43 1.48 -19.00
C SER A 36 3.40 0.13 -18.25
N TYR A 37 3.41 0.17 -16.92
CA TYR A 37 3.30 -1.04 -16.12
C TYR A 37 1.92 -1.70 -16.29
N LEU A 38 0.84 -0.90 -16.24
CA LEU A 38 -0.53 -1.39 -16.46
C LEU A 38 -0.69 -1.98 -17.86
N ASP A 39 -0.21 -1.30 -18.90
CA ASP A 39 -0.25 -1.80 -20.27
C ASP A 39 0.41 -3.19 -20.43
N ILE A 40 1.55 -3.39 -19.74
CA ILE A 40 2.26 -4.68 -19.76
C ILE A 40 1.42 -5.77 -19.09
N ILE A 41 0.97 -5.56 -17.86
CA ILE A 41 0.26 -6.60 -17.11
C ILE A 41 -1.10 -6.91 -17.74
N ASP A 42 -1.80 -5.91 -18.29
CA ASP A 42 -3.09 -6.07 -18.96
C ASP A 42 -2.95 -6.81 -20.29
N SER A 43 -1.96 -6.45 -21.11
CA SER A 43 -1.70 -7.14 -22.37
C SER A 43 -1.40 -8.64 -22.18
N HIS A 44 -0.79 -8.98 -21.06
CA HIS A 44 -0.46 -10.36 -20.69
C HIS A 44 -1.52 -11.03 -19.79
N LYS A 45 -2.60 -10.30 -19.45
CA LYS A 45 -3.68 -10.77 -18.55
C LYS A 45 -3.18 -11.25 -17.20
N ILE A 46 -2.23 -10.51 -16.61
CA ILE A 46 -1.61 -10.82 -15.33
C ILE A 46 -2.34 -10.02 -14.23
N PRO A 47 -3.17 -10.65 -13.40
CA PRO A 47 -3.76 -9.95 -12.25
C PRO A 47 -2.66 -9.56 -11.26
N SER A 48 -2.73 -8.33 -10.76
CA SER A 48 -1.73 -7.76 -9.85
C SER A 48 -2.41 -7.12 -8.65
N SER A 49 -1.68 -6.95 -7.54
CA SER A 49 -2.16 -6.25 -6.35
C SER A 49 -1.43 -4.91 -6.20
N PHE A 50 -2.19 -3.85 -5.92
CA PHE A 50 -1.65 -2.51 -5.71
C PHE A 50 -1.98 -2.05 -4.30
N PHE A 51 -0.97 -1.65 -3.53
CA PHE A 51 -1.15 -1.13 -2.17
C PHE A 51 -0.99 0.38 -2.19
N VAL A 52 -2.03 1.11 -1.82
CA VAL A 52 -2.18 2.54 -2.07
C VAL A 52 -2.03 3.34 -0.77
N LEU A 53 -1.20 4.38 -0.79
CA LEU A 53 -1.20 5.39 0.28
C LEU A 53 -2.50 6.20 0.23
N GLY A 54 -3.17 6.29 1.38
CA GLY A 54 -4.46 6.98 1.48
C GLY A 54 -4.41 8.45 1.07
N GLU A 55 -3.32 9.14 1.34
CA GLU A 55 -3.13 10.55 0.95
C GLU A 55 -3.07 10.76 -0.57
N LEU A 56 -2.73 9.74 -1.34
CA LEU A 56 -2.71 9.77 -2.80
C LEU A 56 -4.06 9.40 -3.43
N ALA A 57 -4.98 8.80 -2.66
CA ALA A 57 -6.21 8.24 -3.19
C ALA A 57 -7.03 9.24 -3.99
N LEU A 58 -7.21 10.47 -3.48
CA LEU A 58 -8.01 11.49 -4.15
C LEU A 58 -7.35 11.99 -5.44
N SER A 59 -6.05 12.22 -5.44
CA SER A 59 -5.31 12.70 -6.62
C SER A 59 -5.23 11.65 -7.72
N LEU A 60 -5.26 10.38 -7.36
CA LEU A 60 -5.19 9.24 -8.30
C LEU A 60 -6.55 8.58 -8.55
N LYS A 61 -7.65 9.20 -8.15
CA LYS A 61 -9.00 8.60 -8.18
C LYS A 61 -9.37 7.96 -9.51
N SER A 62 -9.14 8.64 -10.63
CA SER A 62 -9.45 8.10 -11.97
C SER A 62 -8.62 6.87 -12.27
N ARG A 63 -7.33 6.92 -11.96
CA ARG A 63 -6.40 5.83 -12.20
C ARG A 63 -6.70 4.60 -11.33
N LEU A 64 -7.00 4.81 -10.05
CA LEU A 64 -7.36 3.72 -9.14
C LEU A 64 -8.67 3.04 -9.55
N ARG A 65 -9.63 3.79 -10.07
CA ARG A 65 -10.87 3.21 -10.64
C ARG A 65 -10.63 2.41 -11.92
N GLU A 66 -9.69 2.82 -12.74
CA GLU A 66 -9.27 2.07 -13.93
C GLU A 66 -8.60 0.75 -13.54
N ILE A 67 -7.67 0.77 -12.59
CA ILE A 67 -7.02 -0.43 -12.02
C ILE A 67 -8.08 -1.41 -11.49
N ASP A 68 -9.09 -0.90 -10.78
CA ASP A 68 -10.20 -1.71 -10.28
C ASP A 68 -11.07 -2.30 -11.41
N ALA A 69 -11.38 -1.51 -12.43
CA ALA A 69 -12.16 -1.95 -13.58
C ALA A 69 -11.47 -3.07 -14.37
N HIS A 70 -10.14 -3.07 -14.41
CA HIS A 70 -9.32 -4.13 -15.01
C HIS A 70 -9.15 -5.35 -14.11
N LYS A 71 -9.83 -5.38 -12.95
CA LYS A 71 -9.86 -6.51 -11.99
C LYS A 71 -8.54 -6.78 -11.29
N HIS A 72 -7.68 -5.79 -11.18
CA HIS A 72 -6.59 -5.82 -10.27
C HIS A 72 -7.08 -5.60 -8.83
N ASP A 73 -6.31 -6.09 -7.86
CA ASP A 73 -6.65 -5.92 -6.46
C ASP A 73 -6.09 -4.59 -5.93
N LEU A 74 -6.89 -3.89 -5.12
CA LEU A 74 -6.49 -2.65 -4.47
C LEU A 74 -6.54 -2.81 -2.95
N GLY A 75 -5.37 -2.71 -2.33
CA GLY A 75 -5.17 -2.73 -0.89
C GLY A 75 -4.67 -1.38 -0.35
N SER A 76 -4.58 -1.29 0.96
CA SER A 76 -4.06 -0.13 1.69
C SER A 76 -2.56 -0.25 1.94
N HIS A 77 -1.82 0.86 1.80
CA HIS A 77 -0.42 1.00 2.22
C HIS A 77 -0.26 1.95 3.41
N GLY A 78 -1.30 2.08 4.23
CA GLY A 78 -1.38 3.10 5.27
C GLY A 78 -1.77 4.46 4.69
N TRP A 79 -1.76 5.53 5.54
CA TRP A 79 -2.18 6.86 5.10
C TRP A 79 -1.04 7.64 4.45
N ALA A 80 0.08 7.85 5.16
CA ALA A 80 1.17 8.76 4.78
C ALA A 80 2.56 8.10 4.92
N HIS A 81 2.67 6.83 4.57
CA HIS A 81 3.91 6.04 4.64
C HIS A 81 4.62 6.11 6.01
N LYS A 82 3.85 6.15 7.12
CA LYS A 82 4.42 6.02 8.45
C LYS A 82 4.63 4.55 8.78
N ARG A 83 5.84 4.20 9.21
CA ARG A 83 6.13 2.84 9.64
C ARG A 83 5.27 2.47 10.86
N PRO A 84 4.47 1.39 10.82
CA PRO A 84 3.62 0.97 11.93
C PRO A 84 4.32 0.85 13.27
N LEU A 85 5.56 0.39 13.30
CA LEU A 85 6.32 0.21 14.55
C LEU A 85 6.93 1.50 15.12
N ASN A 86 6.89 2.60 14.34
CA ASN A 86 7.40 3.91 14.78
C ASN A 86 6.32 4.84 15.31
N ILE A 87 5.07 4.40 15.32
CA ILE A 87 3.92 5.14 15.86
C ILE A 87 3.22 4.31 16.93
N ASP A 88 2.55 4.98 17.87
CA ASP A 88 1.77 4.28 18.89
C ASP A 88 0.57 3.53 18.31
N VAL A 89 0.03 2.62 19.10
CA VAL A 89 -1.08 1.73 18.71
C VAL A 89 -2.32 2.50 18.23
N ASN A 90 -2.69 3.57 18.95
CA ASN A 90 -3.88 4.36 18.61
C ASN A 90 -3.68 5.14 17.30
N SER A 91 -2.51 5.74 17.11
CA SER A 91 -2.12 6.40 15.87
C SER A 91 -2.14 5.43 14.69
N PHE A 92 -1.61 4.22 14.87
CA PHE A 92 -1.66 3.19 13.84
C PHE A 92 -3.10 2.80 13.48
N ASN A 93 -3.95 2.56 14.48
CA ASN A 93 -5.35 2.24 14.25
C ASN A 93 -6.07 3.35 13.44
N GLN A 94 -5.84 4.62 13.80
CA GLN A 94 -6.40 5.76 13.05
C GLN A 94 -5.89 5.83 11.60
N GLU A 95 -4.60 5.63 11.38
CA GLU A 95 -3.97 5.62 10.05
C GLU A 95 -4.59 4.57 9.12
N VAL A 96 -4.70 3.32 9.61
CA VAL A 96 -5.21 2.22 8.78
C VAL A 96 -6.72 2.30 8.56
N LEU A 97 -7.48 2.76 9.56
CA LEU A 97 -8.92 2.98 9.44
C LEU A 97 -9.21 4.12 8.46
N LYS A 98 -8.52 5.24 8.59
CA LYS A 98 -8.67 6.39 7.69
C LYS A 98 -8.40 6.02 6.24
N CYS A 99 -7.29 5.32 5.98
CA CYS A 99 -6.95 4.86 4.64
C CYS A 99 -8.02 3.93 4.06
N LYS A 100 -8.46 2.96 4.85
CA LYS A 100 -9.51 2.02 4.44
C LYS A 100 -10.79 2.75 4.04
N ILE A 101 -11.29 3.64 4.89
CA ILE A 101 -12.52 4.41 4.64
C ILE A 101 -12.41 5.23 3.36
N GLU A 102 -11.30 5.94 3.16
CA GLU A 102 -11.09 6.78 1.97
C GLU A 102 -11.11 5.94 0.69
N LEU A 103 -10.37 4.83 0.68
CA LEU A 103 -10.34 3.92 -0.47
C LEU A 103 -11.70 3.28 -0.73
N GLU A 104 -12.41 2.83 0.29
CA GLU A 104 -13.74 2.22 0.16
C GLU A 104 -14.78 3.20 -0.36
N GLN A 105 -14.79 4.44 0.15
CA GLN A 105 -15.68 5.50 -0.35
C GLN A 105 -15.41 5.83 -1.82
N MET A 106 -14.15 5.88 -2.20
CA MET A 106 -13.75 6.17 -3.57
C MET A 106 -14.11 5.05 -4.55
N LEU A 107 -13.91 3.78 -4.14
CA LEU A 107 -14.12 2.61 -4.99
C LEU A 107 -15.56 2.09 -4.96
N GLY A 108 -16.33 2.42 -3.91
CA GLY A 108 -17.68 1.87 -3.70
C GLY A 108 -17.69 0.38 -3.32
N LYS A 109 -16.58 -0.15 -2.85
CA LYS A 109 -16.43 -1.55 -2.45
C LYS A 109 -15.48 -1.70 -1.26
N SER A 110 -15.51 -2.86 -0.61
CA SER A 110 -14.60 -3.16 0.51
C SER A 110 -13.16 -3.30 0.06
N VAL A 111 -12.24 -2.65 0.80
CA VAL A 111 -10.79 -2.82 0.69
C VAL A 111 -10.32 -3.77 1.77
N THR A 112 -9.82 -4.93 1.37
CA THR A 112 -9.54 -6.05 2.28
C THR A 112 -8.07 -6.37 2.46
N GLY A 113 -7.19 -5.83 1.60
CA GLY A 113 -5.76 -6.03 1.64
C GLY A 113 -5.01 -4.91 2.33
N TYR A 114 -3.91 -5.26 2.99
CA TYR A 114 -2.99 -4.30 3.59
C TYR A 114 -1.54 -4.70 3.29
N ARG A 115 -0.67 -3.70 3.15
CA ARG A 115 0.79 -3.84 3.22
C ARG A 115 1.36 -2.71 4.06
N ALA A 116 2.20 -3.06 5.03
CA ALA A 116 2.85 -2.07 5.88
C ALA A 116 3.96 -1.32 5.13
N PRO A 117 4.06 0.01 5.28
CA PRO A 117 5.26 0.75 4.92
C PRO A 117 6.52 0.10 5.47
N CYS A 118 7.51 -0.11 4.60
CA CYS A 118 8.77 -0.81 4.91
C CYS A 118 8.55 -2.23 5.50
N PHE A 119 7.45 -2.91 5.21
CA PHE A 119 7.12 -4.21 5.83
C PHE A 119 7.19 -4.21 7.37
N SER A 120 7.07 -3.02 7.97
CA SER A 120 7.27 -2.77 9.41
C SER A 120 6.03 -3.13 10.21
N LEU A 121 5.78 -4.41 10.41
CA LEU A 121 4.60 -4.92 11.10
C LEU A 121 4.98 -5.96 12.15
N ASN A 122 4.20 -6.03 13.22
CA ASN A 122 4.29 -7.08 14.24
C ASN A 122 2.92 -7.68 14.53
N ARG A 123 2.89 -8.71 15.35
CA ARG A 123 1.66 -9.44 15.67
C ARG A 123 0.59 -8.55 16.34
N GLU A 124 0.99 -7.59 17.17
CA GLU A 124 0.05 -6.65 17.80
C GLU A 124 -0.67 -5.80 16.73
N ARG A 125 0.09 -5.21 15.78
CA ARG A 125 -0.47 -4.41 14.69
C ARG A 125 -1.30 -5.26 13.73
N LEU A 126 -0.91 -6.50 13.52
CA LEU A 126 -1.69 -7.44 12.70
C LEU A 126 -3.09 -7.71 13.31
N ASN A 127 -3.20 -7.80 14.63
CA ASN A 127 -4.49 -7.92 15.31
C ASN A 127 -5.38 -6.69 15.07
N ILE A 128 -4.80 -5.49 15.12
CA ILE A 128 -5.53 -4.24 14.83
C ILE A 128 -6.05 -4.25 13.38
N LEU A 129 -5.24 -4.66 12.41
CA LEU A 129 -5.69 -4.77 11.02
C LEU A 129 -6.91 -5.69 10.90
N LYS A 130 -6.90 -6.82 11.61
CA LYS A 130 -8.03 -7.74 11.66
C LYS A 130 -9.27 -7.10 12.27
N GLU A 131 -9.14 -6.35 13.35
CA GLU A 131 -10.24 -5.63 14.02
C GLU A 131 -10.83 -4.53 13.13
N VAL A 132 -9.99 -3.81 12.37
CA VAL A 132 -10.40 -2.82 11.37
C VAL A 132 -11.09 -3.45 10.16
N GLY A 133 -10.93 -4.77 9.97
CA GLY A 133 -11.63 -5.52 8.93
C GLY A 133 -10.80 -5.81 7.68
N TYR A 134 -9.47 -5.68 7.74
CA TYR A 134 -8.59 -6.24 6.72
C TYR A 134 -8.60 -7.77 6.79
N LYS A 135 -8.57 -8.43 5.65
CA LYS A 135 -8.68 -9.89 5.54
C LYS A 135 -7.36 -10.58 5.21
N TYR A 136 -6.45 -9.85 4.58
CA TYR A 136 -5.10 -10.33 4.30
C TYR A 136 -4.07 -9.22 4.46
N ASP A 137 -2.85 -9.63 4.73
CA ASP A 137 -1.66 -8.78 4.85
C ASP A 137 -0.55 -9.31 3.95
N SER A 138 0.19 -8.39 3.35
CA SER A 138 1.31 -8.66 2.44
C SER A 138 2.63 -8.09 2.97
N SER A 139 2.79 -8.03 4.32
CA SER A 139 3.97 -7.42 4.95
C SER A 139 5.01 -8.43 5.40
N ARG A 140 4.69 -9.72 5.43
CA ARG A 140 5.67 -10.73 5.82
C ARG A 140 6.78 -10.81 4.79
N ILE A 141 8.03 -10.66 5.25
CA ILE A 141 9.22 -10.79 4.44
C ILE A 141 10.23 -11.70 5.14
N GLU A 142 10.83 -12.62 4.42
CA GLU A 142 11.88 -13.51 4.93
C GLU A 142 13.23 -12.99 4.42
N PHE A 143 13.83 -12.06 5.17
CA PHE A 143 15.05 -11.39 4.75
C PHE A 143 16.14 -11.36 5.85
N GLY A 144 15.97 -12.10 6.95
CA GLY A 144 16.84 -11.98 8.12
C GLY A 144 16.67 -10.65 8.86
N ASP A 145 17.59 -10.31 9.75
CA ASP A 145 17.53 -9.09 10.54
C ASP A 145 17.68 -7.85 9.66
N HIS A 146 16.69 -6.98 9.69
CA HIS A 146 16.70 -5.71 8.97
C HIS A 146 16.11 -4.59 9.82
N PRO A 147 16.77 -3.40 9.90
CA PRO A 147 16.36 -2.35 10.84
C PRO A 147 14.99 -1.69 10.53
N LEU A 148 14.46 -1.90 9.35
CA LEU A 148 13.17 -1.32 8.94
C LEU A 148 12.01 -2.31 9.00
N TYR A 149 12.28 -3.61 8.87
CA TYR A 149 11.25 -4.65 8.76
C TYR A 149 10.73 -5.07 10.12
N GLY A 150 9.47 -5.48 10.16
CA GLY A 150 8.87 -6.06 11.36
C GLY A 150 9.00 -7.58 11.38
N GLU A 151 8.63 -8.15 12.52
CA GLU A 151 8.53 -9.61 12.72
C GLU A 151 7.06 -9.99 12.89
N ILE A 152 6.57 -10.84 12.00
CA ILE A 152 5.20 -11.37 12.01
C ILE A 152 5.24 -12.89 12.16
#